data_6bb6376f62757a0cbf162d547fc59214
#
_entry.id   6bb6376f62757a0cbf162d547fc59214
#
_cell.length_a   1.000
_cell.length_b   1.000
_cell.length_c   1.000
_cell.angle_alpha   90.00
_cell.angle_beta   90.00
_cell.angle_gamma   90.00
#
_symmetry.space_group_name_H-M   'P 1'
#
loop_
_entity.id
_entity.type
_entity.pdbx_description
1 polymer ?
#
loop_
_entity_poly.entity_id
_entity_poly.type
_entity_poly.pdbx_seq_one_letter_code
_entity_poly.pdbx_strand_id
1 'polypeptide(L)'
;TSYTLDHAVANENEIALFINNVRQQPGSGKAYTATGTALTLSAATASTDTMYCVFLGRALQTVTPATNSITTAMISDDAVTAAKIADAVSFGKVLQVVHGTDETLRETTSTSYASLTLNASITPSATSSKVLVLLNIATSSAFDEKYSYFTIYRDSTDVGNSDGSGFFYTFDSDGSGDVYMAGSLAHLDSPSTTSSVTYTLYGKCTSGGKARINIGSEGRSTITLMEIGA
;
A
#
# COMPACT_ATOMS: atom_id res chain seq x y z
N THR A 1 -27.20 4.35 -53.57
CA THR A 1 -26.92 5.63 -52.92
C THR A 1 -26.23 5.50 -51.56
N SER A 2 -26.15 4.28 -50.97
CA SER A 2 -25.47 4.00 -49.70
C SER A 2 -24.21 3.18 -49.93
N TYR A 3 -23.12 3.58 -49.33
CA TYR A 3 -21.79 2.96 -49.43
C TYR A 3 -21.19 2.82 -48.03
N THR A 4 -20.24 1.90 -47.90
CA THR A 4 -19.51 1.69 -46.63
C THR A 4 -18.09 2.23 -46.77
N LEU A 5 -17.73 3.09 -45.86
CA LEU A 5 -16.35 3.63 -45.72
C LEU A 5 -15.44 2.61 -45.03
N ASP A 6 -14.18 2.56 -45.42
CA ASP A 6 -13.17 1.70 -44.79
C ASP A 6 -12.90 2.12 -43.33
N HIS A 7 -13.11 3.39 -42.98
CA HIS A 7 -12.92 3.91 -41.63
C HIS A 7 -14.12 4.77 -41.22
N ALA A 8 -14.46 4.70 -39.94
CA ALA A 8 -15.54 5.50 -39.38
C ALA A 8 -15.16 6.99 -39.28
N VAL A 9 -16.11 7.84 -39.61
CA VAL A 9 -16.00 9.31 -39.51
C VAL A 9 -17.07 9.88 -38.58
N ALA A 10 -16.79 11.01 -37.91
CA ALA A 10 -17.79 11.66 -37.07
C ALA A 10 -18.85 12.38 -37.89
N ASN A 11 -18.45 12.95 -39.03
CA ASN A 11 -19.35 13.62 -39.99
C ASN A 11 -18.69 13.70 -41.38
N GLU A 12 -19.48 14.15 -42.36
CA GLU A 12 -19.10 14.25 -43.78
C GLU A 12 -17.93 15.18 -44.06
N ASN A 13 -17.56 16.12 -43.15
CA ASN A 13 -16.45 17.02 -43.37
C ASN A 13 -15.09 16.37 -43.10
N GLU A 14 -15.08 15.17 -42.52
CA GLU A 14 -13.85 14.38 -42.27
C GLU A 14 -13.36 13.63 -43.51
N ILE A 15 -14.11 13.68 -44.62
CA ILE A 15 -13.72 13.12 -45.92
C ILE A 15 -13.84 14.13 -47.03
N ALA A 16 -13.03 13.97 -48.08
CA ALA A 16 -13.25 14.58 -49.38
C ALA A 16 -13.65 13.50 -50.37
N LEU A 17 -14.90 13.54 -50.82
CA LEU A 17 -15.45 12.60 -51.81
C LEU A 17 -15.25 13.12 -53.21
N PHE A 18 -14.83 12.27 -54.13
CA PHE A 18 -14.63 12.56 -55.53
C PHE A 18 -15.42 11.56 -56.36
N ILE A 19 -16.15 12.07 -57.35
CA ILE A 19 -16.81 11.28 -58.42
C ILE A 19 -16.28 11.82 -59.75
N ASN A 20 -15.69 10.91 -60.54
CA ASN A 20 -15.03 11.23 -61.81
C ASN A 20 -13.99 12.37 -61.65
N ASN A 21 -13.21 12.32 -60.54
CA ASN A 21 -12.22 13.34 -60.13
C ASN A 21 -12.81 14.71 -59.77
N VAL A 22 -14.14 14.88 -59.71
CA VAL A 22 -14.77 16.09 -59.25
C VAL A 22 -15.12 15.98 -57.79
N ARG A 23 -14.62 16.92 -56.97
CA ARG A 23 -14.92 16.96 -55.55
C ARG A 23 -16.39 17.24 -55.31
N GLN A 24 -17.01 16.44 -54.49
CA GLN A 24 -18.41 16.55 -54.10
C GLN A 24 -18.53 17.45 -52.85
N GLN A 25 -19.68 18.14 -52.72
CA GLN A 25 -19.94 19.02 -51.60
C GLN A 25 -20.55 18.19 -50.42
N PRO A 26 -19.93 18.24 -49.22
CA PRO A 26 -20.51 17.57 -48.04
C PRO A 26 -21.70 18.33 -47.44
N GLY A 27 -22.61 17.63 -46.75
CA GLY A 27 -23.69 18.18 -45.94
C GLY A 27 -25.10 17.78 -46.33
N SER A 28 -26.03 17.99 -45.38
CA SER A 28 -27.46 17.76 -45.64
C SER A 28 -27.98 18.63 -46.78
N GLY A 29 -28.69 18.02 -47.73
CA GLY A 29 -29.18 18.67 -48.95
C GLY A 29 -28.06 18.97 -49.96
N LYS A 30 -26.85 18.48 -49.79
CA LYS A 30 -25.69 18.58 -50.70
C LYS A 30 -25.46 17.20 -51.35
N ALA A 31 -24.27 17.02 -51.92
CA ALA A 31 -23.97 15.79 -52.68
C ALA A 31 -23.89 14.54 -51.82
N TYR A 32 -23.43 14.64 -50.57
CA TYR A 32 -23.35 13.49 -49.69
C TYR A 32 -23.38 13.86 -48.19
N THR A 33 -23.76 12.90 -47.38
CA THR A 33 -23.61 12.87 -45.93
C THR A 33 -22.81 11.63 -45.53
N ALA A 34 -22.08 11.71 -44.39
CA ALA A 34 -21.37 10.57 -43.83
C ALA A 34 -21.38 10.61 -42.30
N THR A 35 -21.59 9.42 -41.68
CA THR A 35 -21.48 9.25 -40.22
C THR A 35 -21.15 7.78 -39.92
N GLY A 36 -20.26 7.55 -38.96
CA GLY A 36 -19.71 6.19 -38.76
C GLY A 36 -19.08 5.71 -40.06
N THR A 37 -19.38 4.49 -40.46
CA THR A 37 -18.97 3.92 -41.75
C THR A 37 -19.97 4.13 -42.88
N ALA A 38 -21.11 4.79 -42.62
CA ALA A 38 -22.12 5.00 -43.61
C ALA A 38 -21.83 6.29 -44.41
N LEU A 39 -21.75 6.15 -45.74
CA LEU A 39 -21.72 7.23 -46.72
C LEU A 39 -23.01 7.18 -47.55
N THR A 40 -23.76 8.26 -47.59
CA THR A 40 -24.99 8.36 -48.34
C THR A 40 -24.89 9.51 -49.39
N LEU A 41 -25.12 9.13 -50.65
CA LEU A 41 -25.16 10.13 -51.75
C LEU A 41 -26.60 10.61 -51.93
N SER A 42 -26.78 11.89 -52.32
CA SER A 42 -28.08 12.48 -52.65
C SER A 42 -28.64 11.95 -53.95
N ALA A 43 -27.83 11.43 -54.85
CA ALA A 43 -28.24 10.78 -56.11
C ALA A 43 -27.41 9.54 -56.37
N ALA A 44 -27.97 8.61 -57.17
CA ALA A 44 -27.23 7.43 -57.58
C ALA A 44 -26.15 7.76 -58.60
N THR A 45 -24.99 7.11 -58.50
CA THR A 45 -23.92 7.14 -59.50
C THR A 45 -24.25 6.17 -60.65
N ALA A 46 -23.73 6.49 -61.85
CA ALA A 46 -23.77 5.56 -62.97
C ALA A 46 -22.72 4.43 -62.78
N SER A 47 -22.95 3.30 -63.45
CA SER A 47 -22.01 2.15 -63.38
C SER A 47 -20.61 2.46 -63.99
N THR A 48 -20.54 3.54 -64.78
CA THR A 48 -19.31 4.02 -65.42
C THR A 48 -18.57 5.05 -64.55
N ASP A 49 -19.17 5.54 -63.46
CA ASP A 49 -18.57 6.51 -62.58
C ASP A 49 -17.47 5.87 -61.71
N THR A 50 -16.36 6.59 -61.59
CA THR A 50 -15.30 6.25 -60.63
C THR A 50 -15.54 7.09 -59.39
N MET A 51 -15.49 6.45 -58.22
CA MET A 51 -15.66 7.11 -56.93
C MET A 51 -14.55 6.70 -55.95
N TYR A 52 -14.01 7.69 -55.28
CA TYR A 52 -13.08 7.48 -54.16
C TYR A 52 -13.22 8.59 -53.15
N CYS A 53 -12.79 8.34 -51.92
CA CYS A 53 -12.70 9.32 -50.87
C CYS A 53 -11.31 9.42 -50.29
N VAL A 54 -10.95 10.63 -49.86
CA VAL A 54 -9.75 10.89 -49.08
C VAL A 54 -10.21 11.24 -47.68
N PHE A 55 -9.73 10.46 -46.69
CA PHE A 55 -9.96 10.79 -45.30
C PHE A 55 -9.07 11.98 -44.92
N LEU A 56 -9.69 13.08 -44.50
CA LEU A 56 -9.01 14.35 -44.16
C LEU A 56 -8.44 14.33 -42.74
N GLY A 57 -8.55 13.14 -42.08
CA GLY A 57 -7.83 12.80 -40.88
C GLY A 57 -8.17 13.59 -39.65
N ARG A 58 -9.01 13.05 -38.77
CA ARG A 58 -8.60 13.05 -37.37
C ARG A 58 -7.37 12.18 -37.28
N ALA A 59 -6.27 12.72 -36.80
CA ALA A 59 -5.30 11.89 -36.16
C ALA A 59 -6.01 11.20 -34.99
N LEU A 60 -6.55 9.99 -35.21
CA LEU A 60 -6.91 9.10 -34.11
C LEU A 60 -5.60 8.78 -33.41
N GLN A 61 -5.30 9.58 -32.41
CA GLN A 61 -4.19 9.33 -31.51
C GLN A 61 -4.56 8.17 -30.58
N THR A 62 -4.68 6.98 -31.14
CA THR A 62 -4.38 5.75 -30.42
C THR A 62 -2.92 5.39 -30.72
N VAL A 63 -2.03 6.34 -30.53
CA VAL A 63 -0.61 6.03 -30.56
C VAL A 63 -0.34 5.38 -29.21
N THR A 64 -0.30 4.07 -29.19
CA THR A 64 0.37 3.36 -28.11
C THR A 64 1.83 3.86 -28.16
N PRO A 65 2.31 4.58 -27.14
CA PRO A 65 3.68 5.04 -27.13
C PRO A 65 4.64 3.87 -27.34
N ALA A 66 5.69 4.06 -28.10
CA ALA A 66 6.71 3.04 -28.28
C ALA A 66 7.28 2.65 -26.91
N THR A 67 7.76 1.41 -26.78
CA THR A 67 8.38 0.95 -25.53
C THR A 67 9.51 1.89 -25.13
N ASN A 68 9.53 2.35 -23.87
CA ASN A 68 10.49 3.29 -23.30
C ASN A 68 10.45 4.72 -23.90
N SER A 69 9.39 5.09 -24.63
CA SER A 69 9.28 6.45 -25.20
C SER A 69 8.71 7.50 -24.24
N ILE A 70 8.10 7.09 -23.13
CA ILE A 70 7.58 8.01 -22.11
C ILE A 70 8.72 8.35 -21.14
N THR A 71 9.12 9.60 -21.14
CA THR A 71 10.11 10.14 -20.19
C THR A 71 9.41 10.87 -19.05
N THR A 72 10.13 11.11 -17.94
CA THR A 72 9.62 11.86 -16.78
C THR A 72 9.12 13.26 -17.17
N ALA A 73 9.78 13.93 -18.12
CA ALA A 73 9.38 15.25 -18.61
C ALA A 73 8.04 15.25 -19.38
N MET A 74 7.57 14.09 -19.84
CA MET A 74 6.28 13.95 -20.52
C MET A 74 5.11 13.72 -19.56
N ILE A 75 5.40 13.46 -18.29
CA ILE A 75 4.41 13.26 -17.23
C ILE A 75 4.42 14.54 -16.38
N SER A 76 3.36 15.35 -16.48
CA SER A 76 3.21 16.52 -15.61
C SER A 76 3.15 16.09 -14.14
N ASP A 77 3.58 16.96 -13.24
CA ASP A 77 3.44 16.75 -11.82
C ASP A 77 1.97 16.45 -11.48
N ASP A 78 1.75 15.50 -10.58
CA ASP A 78 0.43 15.01 -10.16
C ASP A 78 -0.45 14.35 -11.26
N ALA A 79 0.08 14.16 -12.48
CA ALA A 79 -0.68 13.51 -13.55
C ALA A 79 -0.98 12.03 -13.27
N VAL A 80 -0.14 11.34 -12.48
CA VAL A 80 -0.33 9.96 -12.03
C VAL A 80 -0.88 9.96 -10.61
N THR A 81 -2.20 9.90 -10.50
CA THR A 81 -2.90 9.79 -9.21
C THR A 81 -3.00 8.33 -8.75
N ALA A 82 -3.28 8.10 -7.46
CA ALA A 82 -3.48 6.75 -6.91
C ALA A 82 -4.52 5.93 -7.71
N ALA A 83 -5.58 6.56 -8.22
CA ALA A 83 -6.61 5.91 -9.03
C ALA A 83 -6.13 5.45 -10.42
N LYS A 84 -4.97 5.93 -10.89
CA LYS A 84 -4.37 5.54 -12.17
C LYS A 84 -3.31 4.44 -12.03
N ILE A 85 -3.00 4.07 -10.81
CA ILE A 85 -2.07 2.99 -10.48
C ILE A 85 -2.93 1.75 -10.23
N ALA A 86 -2.66 0.66 -10.95
CA ALA A 86 -3.39 -0.59 -10.71
C ALA A 86 -3.17 -1.08 -9.28
N ASP A 87 -4.22 -1.62 -8.64
CA ASP A 87 -4.16 -2.14 -7.26
C ASP A 87 -3.10 -3.24 -7.06
N ALA A 88 -2.69 -3.89 -8.15
CA ALA A 88 -1.61 -4.89 -8.15
C ALA A 88 -0.20 -4.28 -8.02
N VAL A 89 -0.05 -2.97 -8.12
CA VAL A 89 1.24 -2.30 -7.88
C VAL A 89 1.40 -2.07 -6.39
N SER A 90 1.97 -3.06 -5.72
CA SER A 90 2.30 -2.98 -4.29
C SER A 90 3.56 -2.12 -4.10
N PHE A 91 3.35 -0.87 -3.73
CA PHE A 91 4.40 -0.10 -3.06
C PHE A 91 4.24 -0.42 -1.57
N GLY A 92 5.23 -1.07 -0.95
CA GLY A 92 5.21 -1.30 0.50
C GLY A 92 4.97 0.02 1.22
N LYS A 93 3.72 0.32 1.58
CA LYS A 93 3.30 1.59 2.19
C LYS A 93 3.22 1.42 3.68
N VAL A 94 3.86 2.31 4.43
CA VAL A 94 3.48 2.54 5.82
C VAL A 94 2.16 3.32 5.78
N LEU A 95 1.06 2.69 6.18
CA LEU A 95 -0.29 3.26 6.10
C LEU A 95 -0.63 4.09 7.33
N GLN A 96 -0.16 3.66 8.51
CA GLN A 96 -0.30 4.39 9.76
C GLN A 96 0.85 4.05 10.71
N VAL A 97 1.12 4.96 11.63
CA VAL A 97 2.09 4.79 12.72
C VAL A 97 1.41 5.15 14.03
N VAL A 98 1.51 4.26 15.01
CA VAL A 98 1.02 4.48 16.38
C VAL A 98 2.18 4.33 17.33
N HIS A 99 2.25 5.21 18.33
CA HIS A 99 3.36 5.25 19.28
C HIS A 99 2.82 5.28 20.72
N GLY A 100 3.33 4.38 21.55
CA GLY A 100 3.08 4.34 22.99
C GLY A 100 4.37 4.53 23.76
N THR A 101 4.29 5.13 24.94
CA THR A 101 5.42 5.38 25.83
C THR A 101 5.05 5.05 27.28
N ASP A 102 6.05 4.63 28.05
CA ASP A 102 5.94 4.47 29.49
C ASP A 102 7.28 4.87 30.16
N GLU A 103 7.19 5.67 31.21
CA GLU A 103 8.31 6.13 32.03
C GLU A 103 8.23 5.59 33.46
N THR A 104 7.13 4.88 33.76
CA THR A 104 6.91 4.35 35.11
C THR A 104 7.64 3.03 35.28
N LEU A 105 8.26 2.84 36.45
CA LEU A 105 8.76 1.51 36.84
C LEU A 105 7.64 0.49 36.75
N ARG A 106 7.81 -0.55 35.94
CA ARG A 106 6.93 -1.71 35.88
C ARG A 106 7.69 -2.94 36.32
N GLU A 107 7.04 -3.74 37.15
CA GLU A 107 7.67 -4.93 37.75
C GLU A 107 6.69 -6.10 37.79
N THR A 108 7.20 -7.29 37.58
CA THR A 108 6.51 -8.55 37.90
C THR A 108 7.46 -9.54 38.55
N THR A 109 6.94 -10.29 39.51
CA THR A 109 7.62 -11.45 40.14
C THR A 109 7.05 -12.76 39.65
N SER A 110 6.16 -12.73 38.67
CA SER A 110 5.48 -13.88 38.11
C SER A 110 6.45 -14.79 37.34
N THR A 111 6.32 -16.10 37.54
CA THR A 111 7.00 -17.11 36.72
C THR A 111 6.28 -17.40 35.41
N SER A 112 5.07 -16.86 35.24
CA SER A 112 4.31 -16.82 33.98
C SER A 112 4.30 -15.39 33.44
N TYR A 113 4.17 -15.23 32.12
CA TYR A 113 4.10 -13.92 31.52
C TYR A 113 2.96 -13.07 32.07
N ALA A 114 3.29 -11.88 32.53
CA ALA A 114 2.38 -10.87 33.06
C ALA A 114 2.61 -9.53 32.35
N SER A 115 1.54 -8.76 32.16
CA SER A 115 1.60 -7.46 31.49
C SER A 115 2.47 -6.46 32.26
N LEU A 116 3.36 -5.80 31.55
CA LEU A 116 4.13 -4.64 32.03
C LEU A 116 3.55 -3.30 31.58
N THR A 117 2.32 -3.30 31.07
CA THR A 117 1.49 -2.12 30.71
C THR A 117 2.02 -1.23 29.60
N LEU A 118 3.25 -1.36 29.11
CA LEU A 118 3.71 -0.67 27.91
C LEU A 118 2.98 -1.26 26.71
N ASN A 119 2.11 -0.48 26.09
CA ASN A 119 1.27 -0.95 24.98
C ASN A 119 0.97 0.15 23.97
N ALA A 120 0.48 -0.28 22.80
CA ALA A 120 -0.15 0.56 21.79
C ALA A 120 -1.20 -0.26 21.04
N SER A 121 -2.24 0.40 20.55
CA SER A 121 -3.32 -0.25 19.78
C SER A 121 -3.35 0.30 18.37
N ILE A 122 -3.56 -0.58 17.38
CA ILE A 122 -3.64 -0.24 15.97
C ILE A 122 -4.85 -0.93 15.34
N THR A 123 -5.49 -0.26 14.39
CA THR A 123 -6.61 -0.83 13.62
C THR A 123 -6.17 -0.99 12.17
N PRO A 124 -5.79 -2.19 11.72
CA PRO A 124 -5.35 -2.39 10.35
C PRO A 124 -6.44 -2.07 9.34
N SER A 125 -6.06 -1.47 8.22
CA SER A 125 -6.99 -1.08 7.15
C SER A 125 -7.44 -2.26 6.27
N ALA A 126 -6.65 -3.34 6.24
CA ALA A 126 -6.96 -4.57 5.53
C ALA A 126 -6.51 -5.81 6.30
N THR A 127 -7.19 -6.95 6.07
CA THR A 127 -6.80 -8.24 6.66
C THR A 127 -5.46 -8.77 6.14
N SER A 128 -5.00 -8.29 4.99
CA SER A 128 -3.68 -8.59 4.42
C SER A 128 -2.56 -7.72 4.98
N SER A 129 -2.88 -6.60 5.64
CA SER A 129 -1.89 -5.72 6.25
C SER A 129 -1.07 -6.45 7.32
N LYS A 130 0.20 -6.08 7.42
CA LYS A 130 1.11 -6.52 8.48
C LYS A 130 1.35 -5.39 9.46
N VAL A 131 1.72 -5.72 10.69
CA VAL A 131 2.09 -4.74 11.71
C VAL A 131 3.55 -4.96 12.10
N LEU A 132 4.40 -3.98 11.81
CA LEU A 132 5.77 -3.95 12.33
C LEU A 132 5.72 -3.35 13.74
N VAL A 133 6.12 -4.15 14.72
CA VAL A 133 6.24 -3.76 16.12
C VAL A 133 7.69 -3.45 16.40
N LEU A 134 7.99 -2.22 16.80
CA LEU A 134 9.31 -1.78 17.27
C LEU A 134 9.20 -1.46 18.75
N LEU A 135 10.00 -2.12 19.56
CA LEU A 135 10.03 -1.94 21.00
C LEU A 135 11.42 -1.50 21.43
N ASN A 136 11.49 -0.45 22.24
CA ASN A 136 12.70 -0.04 22.93
C ASN A 136 12.40 0.05 24.42
N ILE A 137 13.19 -0.68 25.20
CA ILE A 137 13.14 -0.69 26.64
C ILE A 137 14.38 0.07 27.13
N ALA A 138 14.15 1.17 27.85
CA ALA A 138 15.23 2.03 28.31
C ALA A 138 16.14 1.32 29.32
N THR A 139 15.51 0.64 30.27
CA THR A 139 16.22 -0.21 31.25
C THR A 139 15.37 -1.40 31.57
N SER A 140 15.96 -2.59 31.47
CA SER A 140 15.40 -3.83 31.98
C SER A 140 16.33 -4.40 33.04
N SER A 141 15.83 -5.19 33.97
CA SER A 141 16.73 -5.86 34.92
C SER A 141 16.36 -7.30 35.19
N ALA A 142 17.37 -8.10 35.46
CA ALA A 142 17.31 -9.31 36.24
C ALA A 142 17.76 -9.01 37.67
N PHE A 143 17.45 -9.87 38.61
CA PHE A 143 17.77 -9.68 40.04
C PHE A 143 18.13 -11.03 40.67
N ASP A 144 19.18 -11.04 41.50
CA ASP A 144 19.54 -12.13 42.39
C ASP A 144 19.78 -13.49 41.66
N GLU A 145 20.75 -13.51 40.73
CA GLU A 145 21.11 -14.66 39.91
C GLU A 145 19.89 -15.31 39.16
N LYS A 146 18.98 -14.45 38.69
CA LYS A 146 17.76 -14.90 38.05
C LYS A 146 17.67 -14.39 36.61
N TYR A 147 16.82 -15.07 35.85
CA TYR A 147 16.46 -14.65 34.51
C TYR A 147 15.18 -13.81 34.52
N SER A 148 15.15 -12.79 33.69
CA SER A 148 13.95 -12.05 33.32
C SER A 148 13.75 -12.17 31.82
N TYR A 149 12.55 -12.57 31.42
CA TYR A 149 12.18 -12.82 30.03
C TYR A 149 11.13 -11.81 29.61
N PHE A 150 11.21 -11.35 28.36
CA PHE A 150 10.33 -10.34 27.81
C PHE A 150 9.77 -10.80 26.46
N THR A 151 8.46 -10.59 26.25
CA THR A 151 7.75 -10.93 25.04
C THR A 151 6.67 -9.91 24.72
N ILE A 152 6.07 -9.99 23.53
CA ILE A 152 4.93 -9.17 23.12
C ILE A 152 3.70 -10.07 23.02
N TYR A 153 2.60 -9.59 23.56
CA TYR A 153 1.28 -10.14 23.33
C TYR A 153 0.51 -9.23 22.38
N ARG A 154 -0.14 -9.83 21.38
CA ARG A 154 -1.24 -9.21 20.64
C ARG A 154 -2.53 -9.62 21.30
N ASP A 155 -3.19 -8.71 21.98
CA ASP A 155 -4.34 -9.00 22.86
C ASP A 155 -4.02 -10.09 23.89
N SER A 156 -4.50 -11.29 23.69
CA SER A 156 -4.23 -12.47 24.54
C SER A 156 -3.25 -13.48 23.93
N THR A 157 -2.74 -13.22 22.72
CA THR A 157 -1.87 -14.14 21.99
C THR A 157 -0.41 -13.72 22.13
N ASP A 158 0.43 -14.61 22.65
CA ASP A 158 1.88 -14.42 22.61
C ASP A 158 2.36 -14.51 21.16
N VAL A 159 2.92 -13.43 20.64
CA VAL A 159 3.50 -13.35 19.29
C VAL A 159 5.03 -13.52 19.31
N GLY A 160 5.57 -13.81 20.47
CA GLY A 160 6.98 -14.05 20.67
C GLY A 160 7.42 -15.46 20.25
N ASN A 161 8.51 -15.91 20.86
CA ASN A 161 9.10 -17.20 20.52
C ASN A 161 8.26 -18.37 21.08
N SER A 162 7.99 -19.37 20.25
CA SER A 162 7.15 -20.53 20.58
C SER A 162 7.72 -21.44 21.68
N ASP A 163 9.01 -21.31 22.03
CA ASP A 163 9.65 -22.06 23.12
C ASP A 163 9.40 -21.45 24.51
N GLY A 164 8.69 -20.34 24.59
CA GLY A 164 8.37 -19.61 25.81
C GLY A 164 9.51 -18.81 26.42
N SER A 165 10.66 -18.66 25.72
CA SER A 165 11.77 -17.80 26.13
C SER A 165 11.53 -16.32 25.84
N GLY A 166 10.48 -15.99 25.07
CA GLY A 166 10.20 -14.65 24.62
C GLY A 166 11.17 -14.17 23.54
N PHE A 167 11.23 -12.85 23.36
CA PHE A 167 12.10 -12.23 22.35
C PHE A 167 13.51 -11.96 22.87
N PHE A 168 13.63 -11.64 24.13
CA PHE A 168 14.94 -11.44 24.80
C PHE A 168 14.83 -11.72 26.30
N TYR A 169 15.96 -11.87 26.93
CA TYR A 169 16.06 -12.03 28.36
C TYR A 169 17.24 -11.23 28.93
N THR A 170 17.17 -10.93 30.21
CA THR A 170 18.28 -10.44 31.00
C THR A 170 18.61 -11.46 32.09
N PHE A 171 19.88 -11.53 32.46
CA PHE A 171 20.35 -12.47 33.48
C PHE A 171 21.36 -11.77 34.40
N ASP A 172 21.15 -11.90 35.68
CA ASP A 172 22.12 -11.53 36.71
C ASP A 172 23.02 -12.74 37.01
N SER A 173 24.32 -12.62 36.79
CA SER A 173 25.27 -13.72 36.88
C SER A 173 26.01 -13.81 38.19
N ASP A 174 25.95 -12.79 39.05
CA ASP A 174 26.78 -12.70 40.24
C ASP A 174 26.01 -12.47 41.54
N GLY A 175 24.68 -12.31 41.48
CA GLY A 175 23.85 -12.11 42.65
C GLY A 175 24.15 -10.84 43.45
N SER A 176 24.90 -9.91 42.87
CA SER A 176 25.36 -8.69 43.57
C SER A 176 24.30 -7.57 43.51
N GLY A 177 23.17 -7.78 42.88
CA GLY A 177 22.09 -6.83 42.76
C GLY A 177 21.41 -6.80 41.37
N ASP A 178 20.88 -5.65 40.99
CA ASP A 178 20.21 -5.49 39.70
C ASP A 178 21.21 -5.35 38.53
N VAL A 179 21.04 -6.16 37.48
CA VAL A 179 21.74 -5.96 36.20
C VAL A 179 20.84 -5.13 35.29
N TYR A 180 21.29 -3.97 34.84
CA TYR A 180 20.57 -3.03 34.01
C TYR A 180 20.97 -3.18 32.54
N MET A 181 20.00 -3.44 31.67
CA MET A 181 20.23 -3.57 30.23
C MET A 181 19.15 -2.81 29.45
N ALA A 182 19.56 -2.11 28.41
CA ALA A 182 18.60 -1.64 27.40
C ALA A 182 18.23 -2.80 26.46
N GLY A 183 16.97 -2.88 26.08
CA GLY A 183 16.46 -3.89 25.15
C GLY A 183 15.79 -3.26 23.95
N SER A 184 15.98 -3.86 22.79
CA SER A 184 15.23 -3.49 21.58
C SER A 184 14.76 -4.72 20.83
N LEU A 185 13.61 -4.59 20.16
CA LEU A 185 12.96 -5.66 19.43
C LEU A 185 12.31 -5.10 18.17
N ALA A 186 12.40 -5.85 17.07
CA ALA A 186 11.59 -5.66 15.88
C ALA A 186 10.88 -6.96 15.54
N HIS A 187 9.55 -6.93 15.41
CA HIS A 187 8.73 -8.08 15.04
C HIS A 187 7.68 -7.69 14.01
N LEU A 188 7.57 -8.47 12.93
CA LEU A 188 6.56 -8.28 11.89
C LEU A 188 5.46 -9.31 12.08
N ASP A 189 4.30 -8.85 12.56
CA ASP A 189 3.13 -9.68 12.80
C ASP A 189 2.11 -9.60 11.64
N SER A 190 1.27 -10.62 11.54
CA SER A 190 0.17 -10.73 10.59
C SER A 190 -1.15 -10.92 11.37
N PRO A 191 -1.79 -9.84 11.83
CA PRO A 191 -2.98 -9.92 12.68
C PRO A 191 -4.21 -10.47 11.96
N SER A 192 -4.25 -10.41 10.63
CA SER A 192 -5.33 -10.90 9.77
C SER A 192 -6.72 -10.39 10.15
N THR A 193 -6.81 -9.14 10.60
CA THR A 193 -8.06 -8.50 11.04
C THR A 193 -8.06 -7.03 10.68
N THR A 194 -9.26 -6.45 10.57
CA THR A 194 -9.51 -5.00 10.50
C THR A 194 -10.08 -4.45 11.81
N SER A 195 -10.18 -5.27 12.86
CA SER A 195 -10.51 -4.81 14.20
C SER A 195 -9.28 -4.24 14.90
N SER A 196 -9.49 -3.39 15.89
CA SER A 196 -8.40 -2.90 16.74
C SER A 196 -7.72 -4.05 17.47
N VAL A 197 -6.40 -4.07 17.44
CA VAL A 197 -5.55 -5.01 18.18
C VAL A 197 -4.55 -4.25 19.04
N THR A 198 -4.27 -4.76 20.23
CA THR A 198 -3.36 -4.12 21.19
C THR A 198 -2.11 -4.97 21.35
N TYR A 199 -0.96 -4.38 21.12
CA TYR A 199 0.34 -4.99 21.40
C TYR A 199 0.84 -4.51 22.74
N THR A 200 1.15 -5.45 23.63
CA THR A 200 1.56 -5.14 25.02
C THR A 200 2.84 -5.90 25.34
N LEU A 201 3.76 -5.23 26.00
CA LEU A 201 4.94 -5.87 26.58
C LEU A 201 4.55 -6.72 27.80
N TYR A 202 4.99 -7.96 27.80
CA TYR A 202 4.88 -8.89 28.92
C TYR A 202 6.25 -9.30 29.42
N GLY A 203 6.33 -9.53 30.72
CA GLY A 203 7.52 -10.06 31.37
C GLY A 203 7.21 -11.24 32.26
N LYS A 204 8.20 -12.11 32.46
CA LYS A 204 8.23 -13.13 33.52
C LYS A 204 9.65 -13.26 34.07
N CYS A 205 9.78 -13.90 35.23
CA CYS A 205 11.09 -14.19 35.77
C CYS A 205 11.17 -15.63 36.28
N THR A 206 12.39 -16.12 36.52
CA THR A 206 12.56 -17.36 37.30
C THR A 206 12.17 -17.12 38.75
N SER A 207 11.82 -18.23 39.47
CA SER A 207 11.35 -18.15 40.87
C SER A 207 12.32 -17.34 41.74
N GLY A 208 11.76 -16.39 42.49
CA GLY A 208 12.51 -15.46 43.33
C GLY A 208 13.08 -14.27 42.63
N GLY A 209 12.97 -14.15 41.29
CA GLY A 209 13.46 -13.04 40.51
C GLY A 209 12.41 -11.94 40.30
N LYS A 210 12.79 -10.96 39.53
CA LYS A 210 11.96 -9.81 39.12
C LYS A 210 12.22 -9.47 37.67
N ALA A 211 11.17 -9.31 36.87
CA ALA A 211 11.26 -8.72 35.54
C ALA A 211 10.78 -7.25 35.62
N ARG A 212 11.65 -6.31 35.26
CA ARG A 212 11.42 -4.87 35.42
C ARG A 212 11.75 -4.12 34.17
N ILE A 213 11.07 -2.97 33.97
CA ILE A 213 11.41 -1.94 32.98
C ILE A 213 11.35 -0.56 33.62
N ASN A 214 11.99 0.44 33.01
CA ASN A 214 12.05 1.83 33.45
C ASN A 214 12.57 2.00 34.88
N ILE A 215 13.68 1.35 35.19
CA ILE A 215 14.29 1.43 36.52
C ILE A 215 15.03 2.74 36.65
N GLY A 216 14.89 3.39 37.84
CA GLY A 216 15.62 4.60 38.19
C GLY A 216 15.06 5.90 37.66
N SER A 217 13.81 5.93 37.16
CA SER A 217 13.10 7.12 36.67
C SER A 217 13.80 7.95 35.56
N GLU A 218 14.85 7.44 34.96
CA GLU A 218 15.66 8.14 33.93
C GLU A 218 15.45 7.58 32.53
N GLY A 219 14.55 6.62 32.36
CA GLY A 219 14.35 5.94 31.07
C GLY A 219 12.91 6.03 30.59
N ARG A 220 12.74 6.18 29.29
CA ARG A 220 11.46 6.07 28.61
C ARG A 220 11.48 4.84 27.70
N SER A 221 10.65 3.85 28.01
CA SER A 221 10.40 2.73 27.10
C SER A 221 9.32 3.11 26.10
N THR A 222 9.45 2.62 24.89
CA THR A 222 8.57 2.96 23.78
C THR A 222 8.14 1.73 23.01
N ILE A 223 6.91 1.76 22.49
CA ILE A 223 6.40 0.81 21.51
C ILE A 223 5.90 1.58 20.30
N THR A 224 6.37 1.25 19.11
CA THR A 224 5.89 1.83 17.85
C THR A 224 5.32 0.74 16.98
N LEU A 225 4.11 0.96 16.51
CA LEU A 225 3.40 0.07 15.58
C LEU A 225 3.33 0.77 14.22
N MET A 226 3.72 0.06 13.17
CA MET A 226 3.59 0.54 11.80
C MET A 226 2.75 -0.46 11.00
N GLU A 227 1.64 -0.01 10.43
CA GLU A 227 0.90 -0.81 9.46
C GLU A 227 1.63 -0.78 8.12
N ILE A 228 1.94 -1.96 7.62
CA ILE A 228 2.54 -2.18 6.31
C ILE A 228 1.45 -2.72 5.39
N GLY A 229 1.07 -1.93 4.39
CA GLY A 229 0.11 -2.36 3.36
C GLY A 229 0.71 -3.46 2.48
N ALA A 230 -0.12 -4.43 2.15
CA ALA A 230 0.21 -5.49 1.19
C ALA A 230 -0.04 -5.02 -0.25
#